data_1df2889379e86c8b1e31dc23d54a17f0
#
_entry.id   1df2889379e86c8b1e31dc23d54a17f0
#
_cell.length_a   1.000
_cell.length_b   1.000
_cell.length_c   1.000
_cell.angle_alpha   90.00
_cell.angle_beta   90.00
_cell.angle_gamma   90.00
#
_symmetry.space_group_name_H-M   'P 1'
#
loop_
_entity.id
_entity.type
_entity.pdbx_description
1 polymer ?
#
loop_
_entity_poly.entity_id
_entity_poly.type
_entity_poly.pdbx_seq_one_letter_code
_entity_poly.pdbx_strand_id
1 'polypeptide(L)'
;MNIEWKITEQESQQEMVSADGRWHVTKNQKGNQEPSFYLSNYDLLLSPHGSGTDYKQCFESFIADCDAFIEKIKEVREQARMHMDEMVKVAKELETHEN
;
A
#
# COMPACT_ATOMS: atom_id res chain seq x y z
N MET A 1 -2.60 -18.17 -11.33
CA MET A 1 -1.28 -17.65 -11.71
C MET A 1 -0.28 -18.05 -10.64
N ASN A 2 0.74 -18.78 -11.03
CA ASN A 2 1.76 -19.20 -10.08
C ASN A 2 2.83 -18.11 -9.97
N ILE A 3 3.01 -17.62 -8.75
CA ILE A 3 4.07 -16.64 -8.46
C ILE A 3 5.29 -17.42 -8.00
N GLU A 4 6.37 -17.29 -8.74
CA GLU A 4 7.66 -17.87 -8.32
C GLU A 4 8.37 -16.89 -7.39
N TRP A 5 8.88 -17.43 -6.28
CA TRP A 5 9.57 -16.63 -5.28
C TRP A 5 11.05 -16.95 -5.27
N LYS A 6 11.88 -15.92 -5.28
CA LYS A 6 13.32 -16.05 -5.05
C LYS A 6 13.58 -15.75 -3.59
N ILE A 7 14.37 -16.60 -2.94
CA ILE A 7 14.67 -16.49 -1.51
C ILE A 7 16.14 -16.12 -1.35
N THR A 8 16.39 -15.04 -0.61
CA THR A 8 17.74 -14.61 -0.23
C THR A 8 17.83 -14.58 1.28
N GLU A 9 18.84 -15.23 1.85
CA GLU A 9 19.06 -15.28 3.29
C GLU A 9 20.35 -14.56 3.65
N GLN A 10 20.28 -13.71 4.67
CA GLN A 10 21.43 -13.04 5.27
C GLN A 10 21.25 -13.02 6.78
N GLU A 11 22.12 -13.72 7.52
CA GLU A 11 22.10 -13.74 8.99
C GLU A 11 20.71 -13.96 9.57
N SER A 12 20.09 -12.90 10.12
CA SER A 12 18.77 -12.96 10.76
C SER A 12 17.62 -12.52 9.84
N GLN A 13 17.91 -12.28 8.57
CA GLN A 13 16.93 -11.76 7.62
C GLN A 13 16.79 -12.69 6.43
N GLN A 14 15.55 -12.99 6.07
CA GLN A 14 15.23 -13.73 4.84
C GLN A 14 14.32 -12.83 3.98
N GLU A 15 14.67 -12.68 2.72
CA GLU A 15 13.87 -11.92 1.78
C GLU A 15 13.35 -12.85 0.69
N MET A 16 12.06 -12.72 0.38
CA MET A 16 11.39 -13.42 -0.71
C MET A 16 10.84 -12.40 -1.68
N VAL A 17 11.18 -12.55 -2.95
CA VAL A 17 10.74 -11.66 -4.01
C VAL A 17 10.05 -12.49 -5.08
N SER A 18 8.88 -12.05 -5.53
CA SER A 18 8.19 -12.70 -6.65
C SER A 18 9.00 -12.57 -7.94
N ALA A 19 8.77 -13.50 -8.88
CA ALA A 19 9.52 -13.52 -10.15
C ALA A 19 9.40 -12.22 -10.93
N ASP A 20 8.25 -11.53 -10.85
CA ASP A 20 8.03 -10.24 -11.50
C ASP A 20 8.57 -9.04 -10.70
N GLY A 21 9.13 -9.28 -9.52
CA GLY A 21 9.71 -8.24 -8.67
C GLY A 21 8.72 -7.35 -7.94
N ARG A 22 7.42 -7.59 -8.07
CA ARG A 22 6.38 -6.72 -7.50
C ARG A 22 6.11 -6.96 -6.04
N TRP A 23 6.22 -8.20 -5.60
CA TRP A 23 5.93 -8.60 -4.23
C TRP A 23 7.21 -8.87 -3.46
N HIS A 24 7.32 -8.29 -2.28
CA HIS A 24 8.45 -8.49 -1.38
C HIS A 24 7.95 -8.87 0.00
N VAL A 25 8.45 -9.99 0.52
CA VAL A 25 8.21 -10.41 1.90
C VAL A 25 9.56 -10.48 2.60
N THR A 26 9.69 -9.78 3.71
CA THR A 26 10.89 -9.82 4.55
C THR A 26 10.55 -10.51 5.86
N LYS A 27 11.33 -11.53 6.21
CA LYS A 27 11.25 -12.21 7.51
C LYS A 27 12.46 -11.82 8.32
N ASN A 28 12.24 -11.31 9.52
CA ASN A 28 13.29 -10.98 10.48
C ASN A 28 13.14 -11.86 11.71
N GLN A 29 14.20 -12.49 12.13
CA GLN A 29 14.21 -13.31 13.34
C GLN A 29 15.56 -13.19 14.02
N LYS A 30 15.57 -12.75 15.28
CA LYS A 30 16.79 -12.65 16.08
C LYS A 30 16.75 -13.73 17.16
N GLY A 31 17.70 -14.69 17.07
CA GLY A 31 17.83 -15.78 18.03
C GLY A 31 16.54 -16.59 18.13
N ASN A 32 16.06 -16.77 19.35
CA ASN A 32 14.86 -17.55 19.66
C ASN A 32 13.60 -16.69 19.75
N GLN A 33 13.67 -15.40 19.33
CA GLN A 33 12.52 -14.53 19.34
C GLN A 33 11.56 -14.92 18.23
N GLU A 34 10.28 -14.54 18.41
CA GLU A 34 9.25 -14.76 17.42
C GLU A 34 9.61 -13.99 16.15
N PRO A 35 9.50 -14.61 14.96
CA PRO A 35 9.79 -13.90 13.71
C PRO A 35 8.77 -12.81 13.43
N SER A 36 9.21 -11.76 12.75
CA SER A 36 8.32 -10.75 12.21
C SER A 36 8.37 -10.78 10.69
N PHE A 37 7.21 -10.64 10.07
CA PHE A 37 7.06 -10.62 8.61
C PHE A 37 6.53 -9.27 8.17
N TYR A 38 7.04 -8.82 7.03
CA TYR A 38 6.61 -7.57 6.42
C TYR A 38 6.40 -7.79 4.92
N LEU A 39 5.22 -7.41 4.43
CA LEU A 39 4.83 -7.58 3.03
C LEU A 39 4.62 -6.22 2.39
N SER A 40 5.17 -6.04 1.21
CA SER A 40 4.93 -4.85 0.39
C SER A 40 4.72 -5.23 -1.06
N ASN A 41 4.02 -4.37 -1.78
CA ASN A 41 3.83 -4.49 -3.22
C ASN A 41 4.37 -3.21 -3.88
N TYR A 42 5.30 -3.35 -4.79
CA TYR A 42 5.98 -2.21 -5.39
C TYR A 42 5.16 -1.46 -6.45
N ASP A 43 4.02 -1.99 -6.86
CA ASP A 43 3.05 -1.21 -7.64
C ASP A 43 2.38 -0.13 -6.81
N LEU A 44 2.45 -0.27 -5.47
CA LEU A 44 1.83 0.65 -4.51
C LEU A 44 2.94 1.29 -3.67
N LEU A 45 3.29 2.53 -3.99
CA LEU A 45 4.50 3.18 -3.48
C LEU A 45 4.51 3.43 -1.96
N LEU A 46 3.37 3.79 -1.37
CA LEU A 46 3.33 4.24 0.03
C LEU A 46 2.50 3.36 0.94
N SER A 47 1.55 2.63 0.41
CA SER A 47 0.57 1.84 1.14
C SER A 47 -0.22 1.03 0.11
N PRO A 48 -0.80 -0.13 0.41
CA PRO A 48 -0.84 -0.77 1.74
C PRO A 48 0.40 -1.61 2.04
N HIS A 49 0.51 -2.02 3.31
CA HIS A 49 1.55 -2.90 3.81
C HIS A 49 0.93 -4.01 4.65
N GLY A 50 1.63 -5.12 4.77
CA GLY A 50 1.23 -6.22 5.64
C GLY A 50 2.31 -6.53 6.65
N SER A 51 1.91 -6.94 7.85
CA SER A 51 2.83 -7.34 8.90
C SER A 51 2.20 -8.43 9.75
N GLY A 52 3.02 -9.22 10.40
CA GLY A 52 2.54 -10.28 11.28
C GLY A 52 3.68 -11.19 11.73
N THR A 53 3.32 -12.25 12.44
CA THR A 53 4.27 -13.23 12.98
C THR A 53 4.34 -14.49 12.13
N ASP A 54 3.50 -14.61 11.11
CA ASP A 54 3.57 -15.65 10.09
C ASP A 54 3.09 -15.09 8.74
N TYR A 55 3.23 -15.88 7.69
CA TYR A 55 2.87 -15.45 6.34
C TYR A 55 1.37 -15.15 6.21
N LYS A 56 0.52 -15.97 6.83
CA LYS A 56 -0.93 -15.79 6.74
C LYS A 56 -1.34 -14.45 7.35
N GLN A 57 -0.87 -14.14 8.55
CA GLN A 57 -1.15 -12.87 9.21
C GLN A 57 -0.66 -11.69 8.39
N CYS A 58 0.51 -11.83 7.79
CA CYS A 58 1.12 -10.81 6.96
C CYS A 58 0.22 -10.46 5.75
N PHE A 59 -0.27 -11.48 5.04
CA PHE A 59 -1.18 -11.27 3.91
C PHE A 59 -2.56 -10.78 4.34
N GLU A 60 -3.10 -11.30 5.44
CA GLU A 60 -4.38 -10.82 5.99
C GLU A 60 -4.30 -9.35 6.39
N SER A 61 -3.22 -8.95 7.03
CA SER A 61 -2.94 -7.56 7.38
C SER A 61 -2.85 -6.67 6.15
N PHE A 62 -2.19 -7.16 5.09
CA PHE A 62 -2.10 -6.44 3.82
C PHE A 62 -3.48 -6.24 3.19
N ILE A 63 -4.32 -7.28 3.17
CA ILE A 63 -5.68 -7.22 2.62
C ILE A 63 -6.52 -6.20 3.40
N ALA A 64 -6.44 -6.24 4.73
CA ALA A 64 -7.16 -5.28 5.58
C ALA A 64 -6.70 -3.84 5.32
N ASP A 65 -5.40 -3.64 5.13
CA ASP A 65 -4.85 -2.33 4.81
C ASP A 65 -5.30 -1.85 3.43
N CYS A 66 -5.44 -2.75 2.47
CA CYS A 66 -6.04 -2.44 1.17
C CYS A 66 -7.47 -1.93 1.30
N ASP A 67 -8.28 -2.60 2.11
CA ASP A 67 -9.68 -2.22 2.32
C ASP A 67 -9.78 -0.83 2.95
N ALA A 68 -8.95 -0.55 3.96
CA ALA A 68 -8.88 0.76 4.59
C ALA A 68 -8.44 1.84 3.59
N PHE A 69 -7.48 1.52 2.73
CA PHE A 69 -6.98 2.43 1.71
C PHE A 69 -8.05 2.76 0.66
N ILE A 70 -8.83 1.76 0.25
CA ILE A 70 -9.95 1.96 -0.68
C ILE A 70 -10.98 2.93 -0.09
N GLU A 71 -11.33 2.76 1.18
CA GLU A 71 -12.25 3.66 1.87
C GLU A 71 -11.69 5.08 1.94
N LYS A 72 -10.40 5.21 2.22
CA LYS A 72 -9.73 6.52 2.25
C LYS A 72 -9.75 7.19 0.87
N ILE A 73 -9.51 6.43 -0.19
CA ILE A 73 -9.55 6.94 -1.56
C ILE A 73 -10.96 7.43 -1.92
N LYS A 74 -12.00 6.71 -1.51
CA LYS A 74 -13.38 7.15 -1.73
C LYS A 74 -13.66 8.50 -1.08
N GLU A 75 -13.20 8.70 0.16
CA GLU A 75 -13.33 9.98 0.87
C GLU A 75 -12.62 11.11 0.13
N VAL A 76 -11.38 10.88 -0.27
CA VAL A 76 -10.57 11.87 -0.99
C VAL A 76 -11.20 12.21 -2.34
N ARG A 77 -11.75 11.21 -3.02
CA ARG A 77 -12.46 11.42 -4.29
C ARG A 77 -13.66 12.34 -4.12
N GLU A 78 -14.43 12.14 -3.06
CA GLU A 78 -15.59 13.00 -2.79
C GLU A 78 -15.15 14.42 -2.46
N GLN A 79 -14.09 14.58 -1.69
CA GLN A 79 -13.51 15.90 -1.42
C GLN A 79 -13.05 16.58 -2.70
N ALA A 80 -12.42 15.84 -3.61
CA ALA A 80 -11.99 16.36 -4.90
C ALA A 80 -13.16 16.85 -5.73
N ARG A 81 -14.29 16.12 -5.75
CA ARG A 81 -15.49 16.53 -6.45
C ARG A 81 -16.05 17.83 -5.89
N MET A 82 -16.12 17.94 -4.58
CA MET A 82 -16.60 19.15 -3.90
C MET A 82 -15.71 20.35 -4.22
N HIS A 83 -14.39 20.17 -4.15
CA HIS A 83 -13.45 21.25 -4.48
C HIS A 83 -13.51 21.63 -5.95
N MET A 84 -13.68 20.66 -6.84
CA MET A 84 -13.83 20.93 -8.27
C MET A 84 -15.04 21.82 -8.54
N ASP A 85 -16.20 21.48 -7.97
CA ASP A 85 -17.43 22.25 -8.15
C ASP A 85 -17.26 23.68 -7.63
N GLU A 86 -16.64 23.83 -6.46
CA GLU A 86 -16.36 25.14 -5.86
C GLU A 86 -15.39 25.95 -6.73
N MET A 87 -14.31 25.34 -7.18
CA MET A 87 -13.31 26.01 -8.02
C MET A 87 -13.86 26.43 -9.36
N VAL A 88 -14.70 25.61 -9.98
CA VAL A 88 -15.37 25.95 -11.25
C VAL A 88 -16.28 27.15 -11.05
N LYS A 89 -17.02 27.20 -9.94
CA LYS A 89 -17.88 28.31 -9.61
C LYS A 89 -17.09 29.61 -9.43
N VAL A 90 -16.00 29.56 -8.67
CA VAL A 90 -15.10 30.70 -8.44
C VAL A 90 -14.51 31.20 -9.76
N ALA A 91 -14.06 30.27 -10.62
CA ALA A 91 -13.49 30.61 -11.93
C ALA A 91 -14.51 31.37 -12.80
N LYS A 92 -15.77 30.95 -12.81
CA LYS A 92 -16.82 31.63 -13.54
C LYS A 92 -17.09 33.03 -13.00
N GLU A 93 -17.08 33.21 -11.68
CA GLU A 93 -17.22 34.51 -11.05
C GLU A 93 -16.09 35.46 -11.44
N LEU A 94 -14.85 34.96 -11.47
CA LEU A 94 -13.68 35.75 -11.89
C LEU A 94 -13.80 36.19 -13.37
N GLU A 95 -14.26 35.30 -14.24
CA GLU A 95 -14.44 35.60 -15.65
C GLU A 95 -15.45 36.73 -15.85
N THR A 96 -16.54 36.73 -15.08
CA THR A 96 -17.55 37.79 -15.17
C THR A 96 -17.05 39.12 -14.63
N HIS A 97 -16.10 39.12 -13.68
CA HIS A 97 -15.53 40.34 -13.12
C HIS A 97 -14.50 41.01 -14.03
N GLU A 98 -13.89 40.27 -14.91
CA GLU A 98 -12.87 40.80 -15.83
C GLU A 98 -13.45 41.52 -17.03
N ASN A 99 -14.74 41.41 -17.21
CA ASN A 99 -15.48 42.13 -18.26
C ASN A 99 -16.10 43.40 -17.71
#